data_1e9a958c1c853e9ec2bedd1cf2d35c44
#
_entry.id   1e9a958c1c853e9ec2bedd1cf2d35c44
#
_cell.length_a   1.000
_cell.length_b   1.000
_cell.length_c   1.000
_cell.angle_alpha   90.00
_cell.angle_beta   90.00
_cell.angle_gamma   90.00
#
_symmetry.space_group_name_H-M   'P 1'
#
loop_
_entity.id
_entity.type
_entity.pdbx_description
1 polymer ?
#
loop_
_entity_poly.entity_id
_entity_poly.type
_entity_poly.pdbx_seq_one_letter_code
_entity_poly.pdbx_strand_id
1 'polypeptide(L)' 'MKTIPRPGDRIRLLAMLNDPHPIPAGQIGTVVGVTRHGSRDAWDQIDVAWDSGRSLMLVSPPDQFEIVERPDRL' A
#
# COMPACT_ATOMS: atom_id res chain seq x y z
N MET A 1 -11.99 4.78 10.90
CA MET A 1 -12.43 4.52 9.52
C MET A 1 -11.23 4.25 8.63
N LYS A 2 -11.32 3.22 7.83
CA LYS A 2 -10.22 2.82 6.97
C LYS A 2 -10.24 3.62 5.67
N THR A 3 -9.11 4.22 5.33
CA THR A 3 -8.97 4.93 4.07
C THR A 3 -8.45 3.98 3.02
N ILE A 4 -9.18 3.87 1.92
CA ILE A 4 -8.77 3.01 0.81
C ILE A 4 -7.92 3.85 -0.13
N PRO A 5 -6.68 3.40 -0.44
CA PRO A 5 -5.83 4.14 -1.36
C PRO A 5 -6.36 4.04 -2.79
N ARG A 6 -5.92 4.95 -3.63
CA ARG A 6 -6.24 4.97 -5.05
C ARG A 6 -4.95 5.02 -5.85
N PRO A 7 -4.98 4.55 -7.10
CA PRO A 7 -3.79 4.68 -7.96
C PRO A 7 -3.34 6.14 -8.01
N GLY A 8 -2.06 6.35 -7.89
CA GLY A 8 -1.47 7.67 -7.85
C GLY A 8 -1.20 8.20 -6.45
N ASP A 9 -1.82 7.63 -5.44
CA ASP A 9 -1.56 8.05 -4.07
C ASP A 9 -0.12 7.73 -3.67
N ARG A 10 0.49 8.66 -2.93
CA ARG A 10 1.80 8.43 -2.34
C ARG A 10 1.59 7.93 -0.93
N ILE A 11 2.25 6.85 -0.60
CA ILE A 11 2.08 6.20 0.70
C ILE A 11 3.42 6.00 1.38
N ARG A 12 3.37 5.93 2.72
CA ARG A 12 4.53 5.56 3.53
C ARG A 12 4.22 4.25 4.22
N LEU A 13 5.16 3.32 4.15
CA LEU A 13 5.00 2.05 4.84
C LEU A 13 5.21 2.23 6.33
N LEU A 14 4.27 1.70 7.12
CA LEU A 14 4.37 1.71 8.57
C LEU A 14 4.86 0.36 9.09
N ALA A 15 4.33 -0.74 8.56
CA ALA A 15 4.73 -2.07 8.98
C ALA A 15 4.39 -3.09 7.91
N MET A 16 5.31 -4.02 7.67
CA MET A 16 5.10 -5.15 6.78
C MET A 16 5.52 -6.40 7.54
N LEU A 17 4.54 -7.15 8.03
CA LEU A 17 4.76 -8.12 9.09
C LEU A 17 5.09 -9.54 8.64
N ASN A 18 4.63 -9.94 7.46
CA ASN A 18 4.69 -11.34 7.06
C ASN A 18 5.52 -11.59 5.81
N ASP A 19 6.41 -10.69 5.47
CA ASP A 19 7.22 -10.83 4.27
C ASP A 19 8.66 -11.17 4.67
N PRO A 20 9.28 -12.18 4.03
CA PRO A 20 10.67 -12.53 4.35
C PRO A 20 11.68 -11.45 3.94
N HIS A 21 11.32 -10.59 2.97
CA HIS A 21 12.18 -9.50 2.53
C HIS A 21 11.36 -8.21 2.50
N PRO A 22 10.95 -7.71 3.66
CA PRO A 22 10.01 -6.60 3.71
C PRO A 22 10.63 -5.30 3.22
N ILE A 23 9.74 -4.42 2.76
CA ILE A 23 10.11 -3.03 2.55
C ILE A 23 10.36 -2.42 3.93
N PRO A 24 11.46 -1.69 4.14
CA PRO A 24 11.69 -1.06 5.43
C PRO A 24 10.61 -0.04 5.76
N ALA A 25 10.23 0.04 7.03
CA ALA A 25 9.28 1.04 7.49
C ALA A 25 9.81 2.44 7.18
N GLY A 26 8.92 3.32 6.80
CA GLY A 26 9.28 4.69 6.43
C GLY A 26 9.51 4.90 4.95
N GLN A 27 9.62 3.83 4.17
CA GLN A 27 9.78 3.95 2.73
C GLN A 27 8.52 4.49 2.08
N ILE A 28 8.70 5.27 1.02
CA ILE A 28 7.63 5.91 0.28
C ILE A 28 7.49 5.20 -1.07
N GLY A 29 6.25 5.09 -1.52
CA GLY A 29 5.97 4.54 -2.84
C GLY A 29 4.71 5.15 -3.42
N THR A 30 4.44 4.81 -4.68
CA THR A 30 3.25 5.27 -5.38
C THR A 30 2.35 4.07 -5.64
N VAL A 31 1.09 4.21 -5.29
CA VAL A 31 0.10 3.16 -5.54
C VAL A 31 -0.17 3.06 -7.03
N VAL A 32 -0.04 1.85 -7.56
CA VAL A 32 -0.27 1.57 -8.98
C VAL A 32 -1.67 1.01 -9.19
N GLY A 33 -2.14 0.19 -8.26
CA GLY A 33 -3.46 -0.40 -8.36
C GLY A 33 -3.92 -0.96 -7.04
N VAL A 34 -5.22 -1.19 -6.91
CA VAL A 34 -5.82 -1.76 -5.71
C VAL A 34 -6.86 -2.79 -6.14
N THR A 35 -6.79 -3.98 -5.57
CA THR A 35 -7.73 -5.05 -5.83
C THR A 35 -8.26 -5.59 -4.51
N ARG A 36 -9.57 -5.59 -4.35
CA ARG A 36 -10.19 -6.16 -3.16
C ARG A 36 -10.42 -7.64 -3.35
N HIS A 37 -10.05 -8.42 -2.36
CA HIS A 37 -10.24 -9.86 -2.34
C HIS A 37 -11.12 -10.26 -1.17
N GLY A 38 -11.90 -11.34 -1.38
CA GLY A 38 -12.73 -11.90 -0.33
C GLY A 38 -14.01 -11.12 -0.13
N SER A 39 -14.92 -11.68 0.66
CA SER A 39 -16.19 -11.04 0.97
C SER A 39 -16.38 -10.86 2.45
N ARG A 40 -16.05 -11.88 3.25
CA ARG A 40 -16.16 -11.80 4.71
C ARG A 40 -14.89 -11.27 5.32
N ASP A 41 -13.79 -11.96 5.04
CA ASP A 41 -12.48 -11.57 5.53
C ASP A 41 -11.77 -10.81 4.43
N ALA A 42 -12.40 -9.73 3.98
CA ALA A 42 -11.91 -8.97 2.85
C ALA A 42 -10.56 -8.31 3.16
N TRP A 43 -9.70 -8.31 2.17
CA TRP A 43 -8.40 -7.65 2.26
C TRP A 43 -8.08 -7.00 0.93
N ASP A 44 -7.20 -6.02 0.98
CA ASP A 44 -6.83 -5.27 -0.20
C ASP A 44 -5.42 -5.64 -0.64
N GLN A 45 -5.29 -5.94 -1.91
CA GLN A 45 -3.99 -6.04 -2.57
C GLN A 45 -3.67 -4.67 -3.14
N ILE A 46 -2.58 -4.08 -2.67
CA ILE A 46 -2.18 -2.75 -3.08
C ILE A 46 -0.85 -2.85 -3.79
N ASP A 47 -0.88 -2.67 -5.11
CA ASP A 47 0.32 -2.73 -5.92
C ASP A 47 1.04 -1.39 -5.81
N VAL A 48 2.30 -1.43 -5.43
CA VAL A 48 3.08 -0.23 -5.14
C VAL A 48 4.39 -0.25 -5.90
N ALA A 49 4.70 0.86 -6.53
CA ALA A 49 6.02 1.13 -7.06
C ALA A 49 6.78 1.94 -6.01
N TRP A 50 7.69 1.28 -5.32
CA TRP A 50 8.44 1.92 -4.25
C TRP A 50 9.54 2.82 -4.83
N ASP A 51 9.79 3.94 -4.18
CA ASP A 51 10.79 4.89 -4.66
C ASP A 51 12.19 4.27 -4.70
N SER A 52 12.42 3.24 -3.90
CA SER A 52 13.68 2.51 -3.91
C SER A 52 13.90 1.69 -5.19
N GLY A 53 12.87 1.56 -6.02
CA GLY A 53 12.92 0.76 -7.24
C GLY A 53 12.34 -0.63 -7.09
N ARG A 54 12.00 -1.04 -5.87
CA ARG A 54 11.34 -2.33 -5.67
C ARG A 54 9.89 -2.26 -6.10
N SER A 55 9.36 -3.41 -6.46
CA SER A 55 7.96 -3.59 -6.81
C SER A 55 7.45 -4.69 -5.91
N LEU A 56 6.67 -4.32 -4.90
CA LEU A 56 6.17 -5.28 -3.92
C LEU A 56 4.82 -4.80 -3.43
N MET A 57 3.82 -5.67 -3.56
CA MET A 57 2.47 -5.31 -3.13
C MET A 57 2.33 -5.35 -1.62
N LEU A 58 1.36 -4.61 -1.12
CA LEU A 58 0.91 -4.71 0.26
C LEU A 58 -0.32 -5.60 0.32
N VAL A 59 -0.42 -6.34 1.41
CA VAL A 59 -1.60 -7.11 1.75
C VAL A 59 -2.19 -6.47 3.00
N SER A 60 -3.27 -5.76 2.86
CA SER A 60 -3.82 -4.97 3.96
C SER A 60 -5.21 -5.45 4.35
N PRO A 61 -5.41 -5.94 5.56
CA PRO A 61 -4.41 -6.21 6.57
C PRO A 61 -3.57 -7.43 6.22
N PRO A 62 -2.43 -7.73 6.87
CA PRO A 62 -1.92 -7.06 8.07
C PRO A 62 -0.95 -5.91 7.81
N ASP A 63 -0.53 -5.69 6.56
CA ASP A 63 0.42 -4.62 6.28
C ASP A 63 -0.21 -3.27 6.58
N GLN A 64 0.58 -2.35 7.12
CA GLN A 64 0.11 -1.04 7.55
C GLN A 64 0.84 0.06 6.81
N PHE A 65 0.09 1.05 6.39
CA PHE A 65 0.63 2.18 5.64
C PHE A 65 -0.22 3.42 5.93
N GLU A 66 0.30 4.58 5.52
CA GLU A 66 -0.46 5.82 5.57
C GLU A 66 -0.34 6.53 4.23
N ILE A 67 -1.39 7.26 3.85
CA ILE A 67 -1.37 8.06 2.65
C ILE A 67 -0.75 9.41 3.01
N VAL A 68 0.37 9.75 2.37
CA VAL A 68 1.07 10.98 2.67
C VAL A 68 0.79 12.07 1.67
N GLU A 69 0.38 11.70 0.47
CA GLU A 69 0.01 12.66 -0.55
C GLU A 69 -1.01 12.04 -1.47
N ARG A 70 -2.12 12.73 -1.69
CA ARG A 70 -3.16 12.28 -2.61
C ARG A 70 -3.28 13.33 -3.69
N PRO A 71 -2.86 13.01 -4.92
CA PRO A 71 -2.91 13.98 -6.01
C PRO A 71 -4.33 14.48 -6.21
N ASP A 72 -4.44 15.79 -6.40
CA ASP A 72 -5.71 16.42 -6.67
C ASP A 72 -6.04 16.21 -8.13
N ARG A 73 -7.21 15.66 -8.40
CA ARG A 73 -7.64 15.38 -9.76
C ARG A 73 -8.81 16.25 -10.14
N LEU A 74 -8.65 16.95 -11.17
CA LEU A 74 -9.72 17.80 -11.67
C LEU A 74 -10.30 17.23 -12.95
#